data_19699eb4fd0d26b5d56e57b67b6dcc60
#
_entry.id   19699eb4fd0d26b5d56e57b67b6dcc60
#
_cell.length_a   1.000
_cell.length_b   1.000
_cell.length_c   1.000
_cell.angle_alpha   90.00
_cell.angle_beta   90.00
_cell.angle_gamma   90.00
#
_symmetry.space_group_name_H-M   'P 1'
#
loop_
_entity.id
_entity.type
_entity.pdbx_description
1 polymer ?
#
loop_
_entity_poly.entity_id
_entity_poly.type
_entity_poly.pdbx_seq_one_letter_code
_entity_poly.pdbx_strand_id
1 'polypeptide(L)'
;MMKKYKLLLGVIATILTTAIFSCNKDFDRTLGAKDGTDTTKVRYGNRKVLYLIVDGARGQSVSAANIPNINNLLPHSIYSWVALNQPEATQNASNWASMLTGVKKEKHLVNDDNLTNNNLQNYPIIFKRIKEIKPNAKIAAYTSSTVFKSLTTGADISTLVSTDDQVKAAVINQLNTDTASLIVGHFTDIDKAGIASGYDNSFPAYKSAIEKFDTGVGEIMTALKKRANYINEDWLVVIASSDGGAFTLPPNADDQTIFSKTANNAFIIYYSPTYTKRILVKPFTGNRYLGKTVKMKGTEVRAEIAGEDASVYNIDDTTKMTIELKVKKNQEKLFYPSVLGKRNEWSTGHPSVGWVIYLEDRYWYFEWRGTKDGDYRQCRGADLVQGRWENLSVKLEQRGNQRFIRTYTNGTFNNELEITNSGSLANTNALKLGYLNGHDHGEPDYYVTDIRFFKLPVPDGVIQQYACETAIDQSHPSYNFLVGYWPATDGNTNKMIDLSSQAHDFNLLGGFVWENFNDLICPPSTDTLAALVPQTTDIPSQMLNWLKIANKQTWSLDGRVWLDQ
;
A
#
# COMPACT_ATOMS: atom_id res chain seq x y z
N MET A 1 34.63 -21.34 47.14
CA MET A 1 34.03 -20.88 45.87
C MET A 1 33.05 -21.92 45.25
N MET A 2 33.31 -23.19 45.23
CA MET A 2 32.46 -24.24 44.60
C MET A 2 31.03 -24.41 45.16
N LYS A 3 30.75 -24.09 46.45
CA LYS A 3 29.37 -24.19 47.00
C LYS A 3 28.40 -23.10 46.50
N LYS A 4 28.88 -21.88 46.17
CA LYS A 4 28.05 -20.80 45.63
C LYS A 4 27.61 -21.05 44.17
N TYR A 5 28.47 -21.70 43.37
CA TYR A 5 28.13 -22.04 41.97
C TYR A 5 27.10 -23.18 41.87
N LYS A 6 27.13 -24.15 42.79
CA LYS A 6 26.11 -25.21 42.81
C LYS A 6 24.73 -24.69 43.21
N LEU A 7 24.67 -23.70 44.09
CA LEU A 7 23.39 -23.05 44.48
C LEU A 7 22.82 -22.21 43.32
N LEU A 8 23.68 -21.48 42.58
CA LEU A 8 23.28 -20.67 41.44
C LEU A 8 22.79 -21.53 40.27
N LEU A 9 23.46 -22.64 39.96
CA LEU A 9 23.00 -23.61 38.96
C LEU A 9 21.66 -24.27 39.33
N GLY A 10 21.46 -24.58 40.64
CA GLY A 10 20.18 -25.11 41.11
C GLY A 10 19.02 -24.15 40.95
N VAL A 11 19.23 -22.85 41.23
CA VAL A 11 18.19 -21.80 41.06
C VAL A 11 17.89 -21.56 39.59
N ILE A 12 18.89 -21.53 38.70
CA ILE A 12 18.70 -21.38 37.25
C ILE A 12 17.97 -22.59 36.68
N ALA A 13 18.29 -23.81 37.09
CA ALA A 13 17.60 -25.02 36.66
C ALA A 13 16.12 -25.04 37.11
N THR A 14 15.82 -24.54 38.31
CA THR A 14 14.45 -24.47 38.82
C THR A 14 13.65 -23.39 38.11
N ILE A 15 14.25 -22.26 37.73
CA ILE A 15 13.59 -21.19 36.95
C ILE A 15 13.34 -21.67 35.50
N LEU A 16 14.26 -22.41 34.89
CA LEU A 16 14.04 -22.96 33.54
C LEU A 16 12.94 -24.02 33.52
N THR A 17 12.83 -24.87 34.54
CA THR A 17 11.78 -25.89 34.62
C THR A 17 10.40 -25.26 34.88
N THR A 18 10.30 -24.21 35.68
CA THR A 18 9.02 -23.51 35.89
C THR A 18 8.56 -22.71 34.63
N ALA A 19 9.49 -22.20 33.80
CA ALA A 19 9.16 -21.52 32.56
C ALA A 19 8.61 -22.48 31.48
N ILE A 20 9.04 -23.76 31.48
CA ILE A 20 8.56 -24.77 30.52
C ILE A 20 7.13 -25.24 30.86
N PHE A 21 6.72 -25.19 32.13
CA PHE A 21 5.37 -25.59 32.55
C PHE A 21 4.35 -24.45 32.52
N SER A 22 4.78 -23.20 32.37
CA SER A 22 3.87 -22.04 32.32
C SER A 22 3.14 -21.86 30.98
N CYS A 23 3.69 -22.38 29.87
CA CYS A 23 3.07 -22.24 28.55
C CYS A 23 1.99 -23.28 28.20
N ASN A 24 1.85 -24.36 29.00
CA ASN A 24 0.91 -25.46 28.66
C ASN A 24 -0.41 -25.42 29.44
N LYS A 25 -0.54 -24.61 30.50
CA LYS A 25 -1.76 -24.63 31.33
C LYS A 25 -2.96 -23.98 30.69
N ASP A 26 -2.76 -23.01 29.81
CA ASP A 26 -3.88 -22.33 29.14
C ASP A 26 -4.40 -23.15 27.96
N PHE A 27 -3.56 -23.97 27.31
CA PHE A 27 -3.99 -24.83 26.22
C PHE A 27 -4.82 -26.03 26.75
N ASP A 28 -4.40 -26.65 27.84
CA ASP A 28 -5.16 -27.73 28.49
C ASP A 28 -6.44 -27.24 29.14
N ARG A 29 -6.50 -25.98 29.60
CA ARG A 29 -7.71 -25.38 30.17
C ARG A 29 -8.77 -25.10 29.11
N THR A 30 -8.36 -24.79 27.88
CA THR A 30 -9.27 -24.58 26.74
C THR A 30 -9.80 -25.90 26.18
N LEU A 31 -9.03 -27.01 26.33
CA LEU A 31 -9.44 -28.36 25.91
C LEU A 31 -10.11 -29.17 27.02
N GLY A 32 -9.96 -28.78 28.28
CA GLY A 32 -10.36 -29.57 29.45
C GLY A 32 -11.66 -29.14 30.16
N ALA A 33 -12.31 -28.06 29.74
CA ALA A 33 -13.61 -27.67 30.27
C ALA A 33 -14.73 -28.53 29.65
N LYS A 34 -14.76 -29.80 29.98
CA LYS A 34 -15.98 -30.60 29.89
C LYS A 34 -16.85 -30.27 31.09
N ASP A 35 -17.46 -29.09 31.10
CA ASP A 35 -18.69 -28.90 31.88
C ASP A 35 -19.81 -29.61 31.12
N GLY A 36 -20.31 -30.68 31.72
CA GLY A 36 -21.32 -31.58 31.15
C GLY A 36 -22.71 -30.96 30.96
N THR A 37 -22.80 -29.64 30.80
CA THR A 37 -24.03 -28.89 30.53
C THR A 37 -24.00 -28.08 29.23
N ASP A 38 -22.87 -28.11 28.48
CA ASP A 38 -22.84 -27.48 27.16
C ASP A 38 -23.58 -28.37 26.16
N THR A 39 -24.88 -28.17 26.05
CA THR A 39 -25.75 -28.72 25.02
C THR A 39 -25.63 -27.96 23.69
N THR A 40 -24.60 -27.18 23.50
CA THR A 40 -24.24 -26.68 22.17
C THR A 40 -23.84 -27.87 21.32
N LYS A 41 -24.86 -28.49 20.71
CA LYS A 41 -24.65 -29.40 19.60
C LYS A 41 -23.87 -28.59 18.56
N VAL A 42 -22.57 -28.85 18.39
CA VAL A 42 -21.84 -28.43 17.20
C VAL A 42 -22.56 -29.08 16.04
N ARG A 43 -23.55 -28.38 15.51
CA ARG A 43 -24.24 -28.82 14.31
C ARG A 43 -23.22 -28.67 13.21
N TYR A 44 -22.70 -29.77 12.72
CA TYR A 44 -22.03 -29.82 11.44
C TYR A 44 -23.11 -29.65 10.38
N GLY A 45 -23.61 -28.43 10.22
CA GLY A 45 -24.58 -28.08 9.20
C GLY A 45 -24.00 -28.36 7.81
N ASN A 46 -24.88 -28.67 6.88
CA ASN A 46 -24.46 -28.78 5.47
C ASN A 46 -24.03 -27.41 4.97
N ARG A 47 -22.71 -27.20 4.81
CA ARG A 47 -22.13 -25.90 4.44
C ARG A 47 -22.43 -25.57 3.00
N LYS A 48 -22.98 -24.38 2.78
CA LYS A 48 -23.41 -23.88 1.49
C LYS A 48 -22.91 -22.44 1.28
N VAL A 49 -22.88 -22.02 0.03
CA VAL A 49 -22.46 -20.67 -0.36
C VAL A 49 -23.53 -20.05 -1.26
N LEU A 50 -23.92 -18.83 -0.94
CA LEU A 50 -24.65 -17.93 -1.84
C LEU A 50 -23.68 -16.82 -2.24
N TYR A 51 -23.37 -16.71 -3.53
CA TYR A 51 -22.42 -15.73 -4.05
C TYR A 51 -23.13 -14.77 -5.01
N LEU A 52 -23.26 -13.51 -4.60
CA LEU A 52 -23.86 -12.41 -5.36
C LEU A 52 -22.74 -11.52 -5.87
N ILE A 53 -22.53 -11.51 -7.17
CA ILE A 53 -21.56 -10.68 -7.88
C ILE A 53 -22.31 -9.52 -8.51
N VAL A 54 -21.81 -8.31 -8.34
CA VAL A 54 -22.39 -7.10 -8.94
C VAL A 54 -21.32 -6.28 -9.64
N ASP A 55 -21.57 -5.90 -10.89
CA ASP A 55 -20.62 -5.14 -11.68
C ASP A 55 -20.74 -3.63 -11.44
N GLY A 56 -19.60 -2.91 -11.53
CA GLY A 56 -19.54 -1.47 -11.48
C GLY A 56 -19.95 -0.84 -10.14
N ALA A 57 -20.07 -1.64 -9.08
CA ALA A 57 -20.52 -1.16 -7.78
C ALA A 57 -19.33 -0.70 -6.92
N ARG A 58 -18.97 0.58 -7.00
CA ARG A 58 -17.88 1.16 -6.23
C ARG A 58 -18.17 1.08 -4.72
N GLY A 59 -17.26 0.47 -3.96
CA GLY A 59 -17.47 0.21 -2.53
C GLY A 59 -17.78 1.47 -1.71
N GLN A 60 -17.11 2.58 -1.99
CA GLN A 60 -17.40 3.87 -1.35
C GLN A 60 -18.80 4.40 -1.70
N SER A 61 -19.25 4.24 -2.95
CA SER A 61 -20.60 4.65 -3.38
C SER A 61 -21.67 3.78 -2.72
N VAL A 62 -21.44 2.46 -2.67
CA VAL A 62 -22.37 1.52 -1.99
C VAL A 62 -22.50 1.88 -0.51
N SER A 63 -21.38 2.09 0.19
CA SER A 63 -21.41 2.43 1.63
C SER A 63 -22.11 3.76 1.93
N ALA A 64 -22.14 4.70 0.99
CA ALA A 64 -22.76 6.01 1.12
C ALA A 64 -24.23 6.06 0.61
N ALA A 65 -24.71 5.00 -0.06
CA ALA A 65 -26.09 4.90 -0.53
C ALA A 65 -27.03 4.44 0.59
N ASN A 66 -28.35 4.54 0.35
CA ASN A 66 -29.35 4.01 1.26
C ASN A 66 -29.52 2.49 1.02
N ILE A 67 -28.83 1.67 1.81
CA ILE A 67 -28.74 0.21 1.67
C ILE A 67 -29.16 -0.52 2.95
N PRO A 68 -30.40 -0.36 3.42
CA PRO A 68 -30.84 -0.90 4.70
C PRO A 68 -30.73 -2.44 4.78
N ASN A 69 -30.95 -3.17 3.67
CA ASN A 69 -30.91 -4.62 3.67
C ASN A 69 -29.48 -5.15 3.82
N ILE A 70 -28.53 -4.58 3.10
CA ILE A 70 -27.10 -4.91 3.23
C ILE A 70 -26.62 -4.49 4.64
N ASN A 71 -26.98 -3.31 5.12
CA ASN A 71 -26.60 -2.83 6.46
C ASN A 71 -27.08 -3.79 7.57
N ASN A 72 -28.23 -4.42 7.42
CA ASN A 72 -28.74 -5.41 8.35
C ASN A 72 -27.92 -6.71 8.41
N LEU A 73 -27.04 -6.96 7.43
CA LEU A 73 -26.14 -8.11 7.43
C LEU A 73 -24.80 -7.79 8.14
N LEU A 74 -24.37 -6.53 8.15
CA LEU A 74 -23.05 -6.12 8.63
C LEU A 74 -22.72 -6.51 10.09
N PRO A 75 -23.68 -6.55 11.05
CA PRO A 75 -23.39 -7.02 12.41
C PRO A 75 -22.85 -8.46 12.47
N HIS A 76 -23.15 -9.27 11.46
CA HIS A 76 -22.73 -10.66 11.33
C HIS A 76 -21.85 -10.87 10.08
N SER A 77 -20.99 -9.87 9.77
CA SER A 77 -20.17 -9.90 8.55
C SER A 77 -18.73 -9.52 8.82
N ILE A 78 -17.86 -10.11 8.01
CA ILE A 78 -16.50 -9.61 7.77
C ILE A 78 -16.54 -8.91 6.41
N TYR A 79 -16.19 -7.62 6.36
CA TYR A 79 -16.41 -6.84 5.16
C TYR A 79 -15.41 -5.70 4.96
N SER A 80 -15.30 -5.26 3.72
CA SER A 80 -14.52 -4.08 3.33
C SER A 80 -15.24 -3.29 2.24
N TRP A 81 -15.31 -1.97 2.40
CA TRP A 81 -15.74 -1.02 1.37
C TRP A 81 -14.59 -0.52 0.50
N VAL A 82 -13.38 -0.95 0.81
CA VAL A 82 -12.15 -0.58 0.13
C VAL A 82 -11.39 -1.83 -0.35
N ALA A 83 -12.12 -2.90 -0.61
CA ALA A 83 -11.57 -4.06 -1.29
C ALA A 83 -11.09 -3.67 -2.68
N LEU A 84 -10.14 -4.41 -3.22
CA LEU A 84 -9.56 -4.13 -4.51
C LEU A 84 -9.83 -5.26 -5.50
N ASN A 85 -10.15 -4.89 -6.73
CA ASN A 85 -10.01 -5.81 -7.85
C ASN A 85 -8.54 -5.85 -8.32
N GLN A 86 -8.26 -6.52 -9.44
CA GLN A 86 -6.91 -6.56 -9.98
C GLN A 86 -6.57 -5.24 -10.68
N PRO A 87 -5.46 -4.56 -10.30
CA PRO A 87 -5.10 -3.25 -10.84
C PRO A 87 -4.95 -3.20 -12.36
N GLU A 88 -4.54 -4.30 -12.96
CA GLU A 88 -4.30 -4.45 -14.40
C GLU A 88 -5.55 -4.88 -15.18
N ALA A 89 -6.65 -5.21 -14.50
CA ALA A 89 -7.86 -5.69 -15.13
C ALA A 89 -8.74 -4.52 -15.57
N THR A 90 -8.72 -4.19 -16.84
CA THR A 90 -9.49 -3.10 -17.46
C THR A 90 -10.81 -3.57 -18.06
N GLN A 91 -11.06 -4.87 -18.10
CA GLN A 91 -12.25 -5.50 -18.70
C GLN A 91 -12.98 -6.36 -17.68
N ASN A 92 -14.30 -6.37 -17.72
CA ASN A 92 -15.14 -7.12 -16.80
C ASN A 92 -14.83 -8.62 -16.78
N ALA A 93 -14.60 -9.23 -17.94
CA ALA A 93 -14.26 -10.65 -18.02
C ALA A 93 -12.99 -11.02 -17.24
N SER A 94 -11.98 -10.14 -17.23
CA SER A 94 -10.75 -10.34 -16.45
C SER A 94 -11.02 -10.30 -14.94
N ASN A 95 -11.86 -9.35 -14.49
CA ASN A 95 -12.27 -9.27 -13.08
C ASN A 95 -13.07 -10.51 -12.67
N TRP A 96 -14.05 -10.93 -13.48
CA TRP A 96 -14.84 -12.12 -13.21
C TRP A 96 -13.98 -13.40 -13.17
N ALA A 97 -13.01 -13.52 -14.09
CA ALA A 97 -12.07 -14.63 -14.07
C ALA A 97 -11.27 -14.67 -12.75
N SER A 98 -10.76 -13.54 -12.28
CA SER A 98 -10.08 -13.44 -10.98
C SER A 98 -10.99 -13.83 -9.81
N MET A 99 -12.24 -13.34 -9.80
CA MET A 99 -13.26 -13.64 -8.79
C MET A 99 -13.70 -15.09 -8.75
N LEU A 100 -13.60 -15.79 -9.88
CA LEU A 100 -14.06 -17.17 -10.03
C LEU A 100 -12.91 -18.20 -9.99
N THR A 101 -11.68 -17.81 -10.28
CA THR A 101 -10.51 -18.71 -10.25
C THR A 101 -9.70 -18.61 -8.96
N GLY A 102 -9.67 -17.43 -8.31
CA GLY A 102 -8.83 -17.13 -7.16
C GLY A 102 -7.37 -16.87 -7.53
N VAL A 103 -7.07 -16.61 -8.80
CA VAL A 103 -5.74 -16.22 -9.27
C VAL A 103 -5.79 -14.90 -10.02
N LYS A 104 -4.63 -14.25 -10.12
CA LYS A 104 -4.45 -12.98 -10.81
C LYS A 104 -4.47 -13.18 -12.33
N LYS A 105 -4.67 -12.06 -13.05
CA LYS A 105 -4.71 -11.97 -14.51
C LYS A 105 -3.50 -12.63 -15.18
N GLU A 106 -2.31 -12.50 -14.63
CA GLU A 106 -1.05 -13.06 -15.17
C GLU A 106 -1.07 -14.60 -15.21
N LYS A 107 -1.94 -15.24 -14.41
CA LYS A 107 -2.10 -16.69 -14.38
C LYS A 107 -3.25 -17.17 -15.25
N HIS A 108 -4.45 -16.58 -15.11
CA HIS A 108 -5.61 -17.03 -15.87
C HIS A 108 -5.66 -16.50 -17.31
N LEU A 109 -4.90 -15.43 -17.63
CA LEU A 109 -4.74 -14.84 -18.97
C LEU A 109 -6.06 -14.45 -19.68
N VAL A 110 -7.14 -14.24 -18.95
CA VAL A 110 -8.36 -13.66 -19.49
C VAL A 110 -8.16 -12.16 -19.58
N ASN A 111 -8.05 -11.63 -20.80
CA ASN A 111 -7.72 -10.23 -21.06
C ASN A 111 -8.91 -9.43 -21.60
N ASP A 112 -9.87 -10.09 -22.22
CA ASP A 112 -11.01 -9.46 -22.87
C ASP A 112 -12.26 -10.35 -22.84
N ASP A 113 -13.37 -9.81 -23.30
CA ASP A 113 -14.68 -10.47 -23.32
C ASP A 113 -14.78 -11.61 -24.36
N ASN A 114 -13.82 -11.73 -25.28
CA ASN A 114 -13.79 -12.84 -26.25
C ASN A 114 -13.30 -14.14 -25.62
N LEU A 115 -12.69 -14.06 -24.43
CA LEU A 115 -12.11 -15.20 -23.70
C LEU A 115 -11.11 -16.01 -24.53
N THR A 116 -10.44 -15.38 -25.48
CA THR A 116 -9.41 -16.02 -26.30
C THR A 116 -8.06 -16.04 -25.58
N ASN A 117 -7.22 -17.03 -25.91
CA ASN A 117 -5.86 -17.17 -25.37
C ASN A 117 -5.81 -17.18 -23.82
N ASN A 118 -6.85 -17.66 -23.15
CA ASN A 118 -6.89 -17.80 -21.71
C ASN A 118 -6.16 -19.07 -21.23
N ASN A 119 -5.89 -19.12 -19.92
CA ASN A 119 -5.25 -20.26 -19.26
C ASN A 119 -6.18 -20.92 -18.21
N LEU A 120 -7.48 -20.91 -18.47
CA LEU A 120 -8.49 -21.50 -17.56
C LEU A 120 -8.42 -23.04 -17.50
N GLN A 121 -7.67 -23.66 -18.39
CA GLN A 121 -7.39 -25.10 -18.30
C GLN A 121 -6.51 -25.40 -17.07
N ASN A 122 -5.47 -24.62 -16.82
CA ASN A 122 -4.55 -24.78 -15.72
C ASN A 122 -5.05 -24.08 -14.44
N TYR A 123 -5.75 -22.95 -14.60
CA TYR A 123 -6.38 -22.18 -13.50
C TYR A 123 -7.91 -22.15 -13.67
N PRO A 124 -8.57 -23.30 -13.44
CA PRO A 124 -10.01 -23.42 -13.71
C PRO A 124 -10.83 -22.63 -12.69
N ILE A 125 -12.05 -22.31 -13.11
CA ILE A 125 -13.10 -21.75 -12.26
C ILE A 125 -13.31 -22.62 -11.03
N ILE A 126 -13.57 -22.00 -9.89
CA ILE A 126 -13.76 -22.63 -8.57
C ILE A 126 -14.73 -23.82 -8.59
N PHE A 127 -15.70 -23.84 -9.49
CA PHE A 127 -16.68 -24.94 -9.64
C PHE A 127 -15.97 -26.27 -9.90
N LYS A 128 -14.97 -26.29 -10.78
CA LYS A 128 -14.16 -27.49 -11.05
C LYS A 128 -13.38 -27.93 -9.82
N ARG A 129 -12.82 -26.96 -9.04
CA ARG A 129 -12.08 -27.24 -7.81
C ARG A 129 -13.00 -27.85 -6.74
N ILE A 130 -14.22 -27.31 -6.60
CA ILE A 130 -15.22 -27.86 -5.67
C ILE A 130 -15.59 -29.28 -6.06
N LYS A 131 -15.90 -29.53 -7.33
CA LYS A 131 -16.28 -30.86 -7.81
C LYS A 131 -15.16 -31.88 -7.79
N GLU A 132 -13.91 -31.47 -7.92
CA GLU A 132 -12.74 -32.34 -7.76
C GLU A 132 -12.68 -33.00 -6.38
N ILE A 133 -13.14 -32.30 -5.32
CA ILE A 133 -13.10 -32.77 -3.93
C ILE A 133 -14.49 -33.26 -3.48
N LYS A 134 -15.55 -32.61 -3.94
CA LYS A 134 -16.95 -32.94 -3.66
C LYS A 134 -17.73 -33.17 -4.94
N PRO A 135 -17.58 -34.37 -5.57
CA PRO A 135 -18.17 -34.64 -6.90
C PRO A 135 -19.69 -34.45 -6.94
N ASN A 136 -20.39 -34.69 -5.83
CA ASN A 136 -21.84 -34.58 -5.72
C ASN A 136 -22.31 -33.15 -5.37
N ALA A 137 -21.39 -32.17 -5.24
CA ALA A 137 -21.78 -30.78 -4.97
C ALA A 137 -22.54 -30.22 -6.18
N LYS A 138 -23.79 -29.82 -5.99
CA LYS A 138 -24.57 -29.12 -7.00
C LYS A 138 -24.23 -27.64 -7.02
N ILE A 139 -24.01 -27.09 -8.20
CA ILE A 139 -23.64 -25.69 -8.44
C ILE A 139 -24.61 -25.08 -9.44
N ALA A 140 -25.21 -23.95 -9.09
CA ALA A 140 -26.13 -23.20 -9.94
C ALA A 140 -25.60 -21.78 -10.16
N ALA A 141 -25.64 -21.28 -11.39
CA ALA A 141 -25.22 -19.95 -11.77
C ALA A 141 -26.25 -19.26 -12.66
N TYR A 142 -26.59 -18.02 -12.36
CA TYR A 142 -27.57 -17.20 -13.06
C TYR A 142 -26.99 -15.85 -13.39
N THR A 143 -27.13 -15.38 -14.63
CA THR A 143 -26.54 -14.12 -15.10
C THR A 143 -27.38 -13.50 -16.22
N SER A 144 -27.28 -12.18 -16.38
CA SER A 144 -27.78 -11.44 -17.54
C SER A 144 -26.68 -11.13 -18.58
N SER A 145 -25.44 -11.60 -18.36
CA SER A 145 -24.30 -11.42 -19.26
C SER A 145 -23.95 -12.71 -20.01
N THR A 146 -23.89 -12.64 -21.34
CA THR A 146 -23.46 -13.75 -22.19
C THR A 146 -22.01 -14.15 -21.96
N VAL A 147 -21.13 -13.16 -21.72
CA VAL A 147 -19.70 -13.39 -21.46
C VAL A 147 -19.51 -14.07 -20.11
N PHE A 148 -20.18 -13.58 -19.05
CA PHE A 148 -20.13 -14.22 -17.74
C PHE A 148 -20.65 -15.67 -17.79
N LYS A 149 -21.72 -15.92 -18.55
CA LYS A 149 -22.23 -17.26 -18.74
C LYS A 149 -21.17 -18.20 -19.31
N SER A 150 -20.36 -17.73 -20.24
CA SER A 150 -19.26 -18.53 -20.82
C SER A 150 -18.22 -18.94 -19.80
N LEU A 151 -18.02 -18.17 -18.72
CA LEU A 151 -17.15 -18.51 -17.59
C LEU A 151 -17.80 -19.51 -16.62
N THR A 152 -19.12 -19.71 -16.65
CA THR A 152 -19.82 -20.60 -15.71
C THR A 152 -19.91 -22.04 -16.19
N THR A 153 -19.10 -22.45 -17.17
CA THR A 153 -18.95 -23.83 -17.60
C THR A 153 -18.49 -24.71 -16.44
N GLY A 154 -19.15 -25.84 -16.22
CA GLY A 154 -18.90 -26.72 -15.07
C GLY A 154 -19.86 -26.55 -13.88
N ALA A 155 -20.78 -25.57 -13.92
CA ALA A 155 -21.96 -25.57 -13.07
C ALA A 155 -22.98 -26.61 -13.59
N ASP A 156 -23.76 -27.20 -12.67
CA ASP A 156 -24.85 -28.12 -13.05
C ASP A 156 -26.00 -27.37 -13.70
N ILE A 157 -26.22 -26.15 -13.26
CA ILE A 157 -27.20 -25.21 -13.81
C ILE A 157 -26.45 -23.92 -14.15
N SER A 158 -26.45 -23.56 -15.44
CA SER A 158 -25.90 -22.28 -15.92
C SER A 158 -26.92 -21.63 -16.83
N THR A 159 -27.59 -20.57 -16.35
CA THR A 159 -28.73 -19.97 -17.05
C THR A 159 -28.45 -18.51 -17.38
N LEU A 160 -28.61 -18.15 -18.66
CA LEU A 160 -28.67 -16.77 -19.13
C LEU A 160 -30.14 -16.30 -19.08
N VAL A 161 -30.33 -15.13 -18.49
CA VAL A 161 -31.63 -14.44 -18.47
C VAL A 161 -31.46 -13.02 -19.02
N SER A 162 -32.55 -12.29 -19.23
CA SER A 162 -32.46 -10.98 -19.90
C SER A 162 -32.21 -9.80 -18.98
N THR A 163 -32.55 -9.91 -17.70
CA THR A 163 -32.50 -8.80 -16.73
C THR A 163 -32.03 -9.24 -15.36
N ASP A 164 -31.53 -8.31 -14.56
CA ASP A 164 -31.14 -8.58 -13.18
C ASP A 164 -32.35 -8.97 -12.28
N ASP A 165 -33.54 -8.48 -12.57
CA ASP A 165 -34.76 -8.93 -11.87
C ASP A 165 -35.05 -10.41 -12.14
N GLN A 166 -34.75 -10.90 -13.35
CA GLN A 166 -34.86 -12.33 -13.67
C GLN A 166 -33.71 -13.14 -13.04
N VAL A 167 -32.50 -12.59 -12.91
CA VAL A 167 -31.41 -13.22 -12.13
C VAL A 167 -31.86 -13.39 -10.68
N LYS A 168 -32.37 -12.33 -10.05
CA LYS A 168 -32.91 -12.37 -8.69
C LYS A 168 -33.99 -13.43 -8.54
N ALA A 169 -34.98 -13.47 -9.44
CA ALA A 169 -36.05 -14.44 -9.42
C ALA A 169 -35.54 -15.89 -9.56
N ALA A 170 -34.55 -16.13 -10.42
CA ALA A 170 -33.94 -17.43 -10.59
C ALA A 170 -33.17 -17.89 -9.34
N VAL A 171 -32.40 -16.99 -8.70
CA VAL A 171 -31.72 -17.26 -7.43
C VAL A 171 -32.73 -17.60 -6.33
N ILE A 172 -33.82 -16.84 -6.21
CA ILE A 172 -34.90 -17.11 -5.23
C ILE A 172 -35.56 -18.46 -5.50
N ASN A 173 -35.86 -18.76 -6.75
CA ASN A 173 -36.44 -20.07 -7.11
C ASN A 173 -35.48 -21.22 -6.74
N GLN A 174 -34.18 -21.07 -7.03
CA GLN A 174 -33.17 -22.07 -6.68
C GLN A 174 -33.07 -22.26 -5.15
N LEU A 175 -33.14 -21.19 -4.37
CA LEU A 175 -33.18 -21.24 -2.91
C LEU A 175 -34.42 -22.00 -2.39
N ASN A 176 -35.56 -21.88 -3.05
CA ASN A 176 -36.82 -22.50 -2.63
C ASN A 176 -36.94 -23.97 -3.02
N THR A 177 -36.29 -24.41 -4.11
CA THR A 177 -36.59 -25.69 -4.76
C THR A 177 -35.47 -26.70 -4.73
N ASP A 178 -34.19 -26.31 -4.51
CA ASP A 178 -33.05 -27.20 -4.65
C ASP A 178 -32.08 -27.18 -3.47
N THR A 179 -31.18 -28.17 -3.47
CA THR A 179 -30.15 -28.46 -2.49
C THR A 179 -28.76 -28.01 -2.93
N ALA A 180 -28.63 -27.07 -3.86
CA ALA A 180 -27.35 -26.59 -4.35
C ALA A 180 -26.38 -26.23 -3.22
N SER A 181 -25.12 -26.61 -3.38
CA SER A 181 -24.03 -26.31 -2.46
C SER A 181 -23.45 -24.92 -2.70
N LEU A 182 -23.51 -24.45 -3.94
CA LEU A 182 -23.10 -23.10 -4.35
C LEU A 182 -24.15 -22.54 -5.31
N ILE A 183 -24.64 -21.35 -5.00
CA ILE A 183 -25.54 -20.58 -5.87
C ILE A 183 -24.84 -19.27 -6.21
N VAL A 184 -24.70 -18.96 -7.48
CA VAL A 184 -24.11 -17.72 -8.00
C VAL A 184 -25.18 -16.91 -8.71
N GLY A 185 -25.36 -15.65 -8.30
CA GLY A 185 -26.14 -14.64 -9.00
C GLY A 185 -25.24 -13.49 -9.45
N HIS A 186 -25.26 -13.18 -10.75
CA HIS A 186 -24.44 -12.11 -11.32
C HIS A 186 -25.32 -11.00 -11.91
N PHE A 187 -25.09 -9.75 -11.42
CA PHE A 187 -25.90 -8.57 -11.66
C PHE A 187 -25.12 -7.48 -12.36
N THR A 188 -25.71 -6.83 -13.35
CA THR A 188 -25.06 -5.88 -14.27
C THR A 188 -25.70 -4.48 -14.29
N ASP A 189 -26.86 -4.28 -13.65
CA ASP A 189 -27.62 -3.03 -13.79
C ASP A 189 -26.90 -1.80 -13.18
N ILE A 190 -26.07 -1.97 -12.13
CA ILE A 190 -25.28 -0.88 -11.55
C ILE A 190 -24.21 -0.43 -12.54
N ASP A 191 -23.52 -1.37 -13.20
CA ASP A 191 -22.51 -1.04 -14.22
C ASP A 191 -23.15 -0.32 -15.41
N LYS A 192 -24.30 -0.82 -15.92
CA LYS A 192 -25.04 -0.16 -16.98
C LYS A 192 -25.43 1.28 -16.61
N ALA A 193 -25.88 1.49 -15.37
CA ALA A 193 -26.20 2.84 -14.89
C ALA A 193 -24.96 3.74 -14.78
N GLY A 194 -23.84 3.16 -14.32
CA GLY A 194 -22.55 3.84 -14.26
C GLY A 194 -22.01 4.25 -15.62
N ILE A 195 -22.06 3.34 -16.62
CA ILE A 195 -21.70 3.63 -18.01
C ILE A 195 -22.54 4.77 -18.58
N ALA A 196 -23.85 4.77 -18.30
CA ALA A 196 -24.77 5.74 -18.85
C ALA A 196 -24.68 7.13 -18.19
N SER A 197 -24.34 7.22 -16.91
CA SER A 197 -24.43 8.47 -16.15
C SER A 197 -23.17 8.86 -15.34
N GLY A 198 -22.31 7.91 -15.03
CA GLY A 198 -21.13 8.05 -14.16
C GLY A 198 -21.24 7.20 -12.88
N TYR A 199 -20.08 6.81 -12.32
CA TYR A 199 -19.96 5.86 -11.21
C TYR A 199 -19.84 6.55 -9.85
N ASP A 200 -20.77 7.47 -9.55
CA ASP A 200 -20.81 8.16 -8.26
C ASP A 200 -22.25 8.46 -7.82
N ASN A 201 -22.48 8.57 -6.51
CA ASN A 201 -23.80 8.84 -5.93
C ASN A 201 -24.33 10.24 -6.27
N SER A 202 -23.52 11.15 -6.79
CA SER A 202 -23.99 12.40 -7.37
C SER A 202 -24.83 12.21 -8.64
N PHE A 203 -24.74 11.02 -9.27
CA PHE A 203 -25.58 10.63 -10.40
C PHE A 203 -26.79 9.82 -9.92
N PRO A 204 -28.02 10.38 -9.99
CA PRO A 204 -29.21 9.73 -9.41
C PRO A 204 -29.50 8.34 -9.97
N ALA A 205 -29.25 8.09 -11.25
CA ALA A 205 -29.48 6.79 -11.88
C ALA A 205 -28.57 5.70 -11.29
N TYR A 206 -27.30 6.02 -11.09
CA TYR A 206 -26.32 5.09 -10.50
C TYR A 206 -26.67 4.80 -9.03
N LYS A 207 -26.97 5.83 -8.24
CA LYS A 207 -27.41 5.68 -6.86
C LYS A 207 -28.67 4.81 -6.76
N SER A 208 -29.67 5.08 -7.62
CA SER A 208 -30.93 4.31 -7.66
C SER A 208 -30.70 2.84 -8.01
N ALA A 209 -29.74 2.54 -8.90
CA ALA A 209 -29.39 1.14 -9.23
C ALA A 209 -28.77 0.41 -8.04
N ILE A 210 -27.94 1.08 -7.23
CA ILE A 210 -27.39 0.52 -5.97
C ILE A 210 -28.53 0.23 -4.99
N GLU A 211 -29.47 1.16 -4.78
CA GLU A 211 -30.59 1.01 -3.86
C GLU A 211 -31.57 -0.09 -4.32
N LYS A 212 -31.77 -0.24 -5.65
CA LYS A 212 -32.53 -1.36 -6.23
C LYS A 212 -31.84 -2.70 -5.96
N PHE A 213 -30.53 -2.78 -6.13
CA PHE A 213 -29.76 -3.99 -5.81
C PHE A 213 -29.87 -4.37 -4.34
N ASP A 214 -29.77 -3.39 -3.42
CA ASP A 214 -29.99 -3.61 -1.97
C ASP A 214 -31.37 -4.22 -1.69
N THR A 215 -32.41 -3.71 -2.34
CA THR A 215 -33.77 -4.27 -2.22
C THR A 215 -33.80 -5.73 -2.68
N GLY A 216 -33.15 -6.03 -3.82
CA GLY A 216 -33.01 -7.39 -4.33
C GLY A 216 -32.28 -8.33 -3.36
N VAL A 217 -31.21 -7.84 -2.72
CA VAL A 217 -30.51 -8.58 -1.65
C VAL A 217 -31.46 -8.91 -0.51
N GLY A 218 -32.29 -7.97 -0.08
CA GLY A 218 -33.30 -8.20 0.97
C GLY A 218 -34.30 -9.30 0.63
N GLU A 219 -34.80 -9.33 -0.62
CA GLU A 219 -35.69 -10.37 -1.11
C GLU A 219 -35.02 -11.75 -1.15
N ILE A 220 -33.78 -11.81 -1.67
CA ILE A 220 -32.98 -13.05 -1.71
C ILE A 220 -32.70 -13.56 -0.29
N MET A 221 -32.31 -12.70 0.63
CA MET A 221 -32.06 -13.08 2.03
C MET A 221 -33.35 -13.55 2.75
N THR A 222 -34.48 -12.97 2.40
CA THR A 222 -35.78 -13.43 2.89
C THR A 222 -36.09 -14.85 2.42
N ALA A 223 -35.88 -15.13 1.14
CA ALA A 223 -36.04 -16.46 0.57
C ALA A 223 -35.06 -17.48 1.21
N LEU A 224 -33.79 -17.09 1.38
CA LEU A 224 -32.78 -17.92 2.05
C LEU A 224 -33.22 -18.34 3.45
N LYS A 225 -33.68 -17.40 4.27
CA LYS A 225 -34.10 -17.65 5.66
C LYS A 225 -35.41 -18.46 5.74
N LYS A 226 -36.26 -18.43 4.71
CA LYS A 226 -37.50 -19.19 4.60
C LYS A 226 -37.33 -20.63 4.11
N ARG A 227 -36.12 -21.05 3.73
CA ARG A 227 -35.88 -22.43 3.28
C ARG A 227 -36.27 -23.43 4.37
N ALA A 228 -36.90 -24.52 3.95
CA ALA A 228 -37.34 -25.57 4.87
C ALA A 228 -36.18 -26.17 5.71
N ASN A 229 -35.01 -26.29 5.09
CA ASN A 229 -33.80 -26.85 5.73
C ASN A 229 -32.84 -25.79 6.28
N TYR A 230 -33.16 -24.50 6.28
CA TYR A 230 -32.27 -23.43 6.70
C TYR A 230 -31.64 -23.70 8.07
N ILE A 231 -32.40 -24.22 9.02
CA ILE A 231 -31.92 -24.52 10.38
C ILE A 231 -30.81 -25.60 10.41
N ASN A 232 -30.72 -26.44 9.41
CA ASN A 232 -29.74 -27.53 9.28
C ASN A 232 -28.63 -27.22 8.27
N GLU A 233 -28.62 -26.01 7.72
CA GLU A 233 -27.66 -25.54 6.74
C GLU A 233 -26.83 -24.41 7.32
N ASP A 234 -25.52 -24.43 7.06
CA ASP A 234 -24.61 -23.33 7.39
C ASP A 234 -24.32 -22.55 6.10
N TRP A 235 -24.81 -21.31 6.03
CA TRP A 235 -24.66 -20.48 4.86
C TRP A 235 -23.58 -19.43 5.02
N LEU A 236 -22.65 -19.37 4.06
CA LEU A 236 -21.85 -18.20 3.76
C LEU A 236 -22.54 -17.42 2.64
N VAL A 237 -22.91 -16.19 2.88
CA VAL A 237 -23.35 -15.27 1.84
C VAL A 237 -22.21 -14.34 1.49
N VAL A 238 -21.78 -14.36 0.24
CA VAL A 238 -20.75 -13.47 -0.29
C VAL A 238 -21.45 -12.45 -1.19
N ILE A 239 -21.26 -11.16 -0.91
CA ILE A 239 -21.74 -10.08 -1.77
C ILE A 239 -20.49 -9.27 -2.14
N ALA A 240 -20.17 -9.18 -3.43
CA ALA A 240 -18.95 -8.51 -3.86
C ALA A 240 -19.11 -7.85 -5.22
N SER A 241 -18.46 -6.71 -5.43
CA SER A 241 -18.38 -6.11 -6.74
C SER A 241 -17.14 -6.57 -7.52
N SER A 242 -17.29 -6.62 -8.85
CA SER A 242 -16.18 -6.93 -9.75
C SER A 242 -15.21 -5.76 -9.88
N ASP A 243 -15.71 -4.54 -9.83
CA ASP A 243 -14.98 -3.28 -9.98
C ASP A 243 -15.81 -2.10 -9.48
N GLY A 244 -15.20 -0.89 -9.49
CA GLY A 244 -15.85 0.34 -9.05
C GLY A 244 -16.23 1.30 -10.17
N GLY A 245 -15.92 0.95 -11.42
CA GLY A 245 -16.11 1.83 -12.58
C GLY A 245 -15.18 3.04 -12.60
N ALA A 246 -15.09 3.69 -13.76
CA ALA A 246 -14.22 4.84 -13.96
C ALA A 246 -14.90 6.14 -13.49
N PHE A 247 -14.33 6.79 -12.49
CA PHE A 247 -14.78 8.09 -11.99
C PHE A 247 -13.57 8.95 -11.61
N THR A 248 -13.56 10.21 -12.01
CA THR A 248 -12.49 11.15 -11.65
C THR A 248 -12.79 11.76 -10.28
N LEU A 249 -11.95 11.46 -9.29
CA LEU A 249 -12.06 12.05 -7.97
C LEU A 249 -11.72 13.56 -8.00
N PRO A 250 -12.36 14.37 -7.15
CA PRO A 250 -11.88 15.72 -6.89
C PRO A 250 -10.41 15.70 -6.39
N PRO A 251 -9.59 16.71 -6.71
CA PRO A 251 -8.17 16.72 -6.32
C PRO A 251 -7.90 16.52 -4.82
N ASN A 252 -8.80 16.99 -3.98
CA ASN A 252 -8.70 16.84 -2.52
C ASN A 252 -9.10 15.44 -2.01
N ALA A 253 -9.73 14.62 -2.83
CA ALA A 253 -10.10 13.23 -2.51
C ALA A 253 -9.11 12.20 -3.10
N ASP A 254 -8.22 12.64 -3.99
CA ASP A 254 -7.14 11.81 -4.53
C ASP A 254 -6.00 11.73 -3.52
N ASP A 255 -5.77 10.54 -2.96
CA ASP A 255 -4.68 10.27 -2.03
C ASP A 255 -3.41 9.77 -2.73
N GLN A 256 -3.41 9.75 -4.06
CA GLN A 256 -2.28 9.31 -4.90
C GLN A 256 -1.87 7.83 -4.70
N THR A 257 -2.75 7.02 -4.10
CA THR A 257 -2.54 5.59 -3.93
C THR A 257 -3.50 4.77 -4.80
N ILE A 258 -3.35 3.44 -4.74
CA ILE A 258 -4.29 2.52 -5.40
C ILE A 258 -5.74 2.72 -4.95
N PHE A 259 -5.98 3.23 -3.75
CA PHE A 259 -7.33 3.46 -3.21
C PHE A 259 -8.04 4.65 -3.86
N SER A 260 -7.31 5.54 -4.53
CA SER A 260 -7.88 6.65 -5.33
C SER A 260 -8.17 6.25 -6.77
N LYS A 261 -7.74 5.05 -7.20
CA LYS A 261 -8.12 4.50 -8.51
C LYS A 261 -9.53 3.91 -8.39
N THR A 262 -10.54 4.69 -8.74
CA THR A 262 -11.96 4.35 -8.52
C THR A 262 -12.37 3.04 -9.19
N ALA A 263 -11.86 2.75 -10.38
CA ALA A 263 -12.10 1.49 -11.08
C ALA A 263 -11.61 0.26 -10.29
N ASN A 264 -10.62 0.42 -9.40
CA ASN A 264 -10.13 -0.66 -8.57
C ASN A 264 -10.87 -0.81 -7.24
N ASN A 265 -11.73 0.15 -6.88
CA ASN A 265 -12.46 0.12 -5.61
C ASN A 265 -13.67 -0.81 -5.68
N ALA A 266 -13.48 -2.05 -5.32
CA ALA A 266 -14.53 -3.03 -5.07
C ALA A 266 -15.02 -2.98 -3.63
N PHE A 267 -16.07 -3.74 -3.32
CA PHE A 267 -16.42 -4.12 -1.95
C PHE A 267 -16.60 -5.62 -1.85
N ILE A 268 -16.38 -6.16 -0.65
CA ILE A 268 -16.59 -7.57 -0.34
C ILE A 268 -17.24 -7.68 1.03
N ILE A 269 -18.31 -8.48 1.12
CA ILE A 269 -19.01 -8.80 2.37
C ILE A 269 -19.11 -10.32 2.47
N TYR A 270 -18.61 -10.89 3.56
CA TYR A 270 -18.78 -12.27 3.96
C TYR A 270 -19.73 -12.30 5.15
N TYR A 271 -20.97 -12.71 4.95
CA TYR A 271 -21.99 -12.81 5.98
C TYR A 271 -22.23 -14.26 6.37
N SER A 272 -22.31 -14.50 7.67
CA SER A 272 -22.88 -15.71 8.26
C SER A 272 -23.51 -15.36 9.62
N PRO A 273 -24.66 -15.95 10.02
CA PRO A 273 -25.23 -15.68 11.33
C PRO A 273 -24.28 -15.92 12.52
N THR A 274 -23.25 -16.73 12.31
CA THR A 274 -22.25 -17.08 13.34
C THR A 274 -21.06 -16.12 13.39
N TYR A 275 -20.95 -15.16 12.46
CA TYR A 275 -19.85 -14.21 12.45
C TYR A 275 -20.09 -13.05 13.40
N THR A 276 -19.00 -12.54 13.95
CA THR A 276 -18.96 -11.24 14.61
C THR A 276 -18.55 -10.17 13.61
N LYS A 277 -19.04 -8.94 13.82
CA LYS A 277 -18.71 -7.81 12.95
C LYS A 277 -17.20 -7.56 12.90
N ARG A 278 -16.63 -7.57 11.71
CA ARG A 278 -15.25 -7.14 11.45
C ARG A 278 -15.20 -6.30 10.18
N ILE A 279 -14.79 -5.05 10.31
CA ILE A 279 -14.56 -4.17 9.17
C ILE A 279 -13.06 -4.12 8.85
N LEU A 280 -12.71 -4.31 7.58
CA LEU A 280 -11.37 -4.17 7.05
C LEU A 280 -11.31 -2.83 6.32
N VAL A 281 -10.71 -1.84 6.98
CA VAL A 281 -10.66 -0.45 6.51
C VAL A 281 -9.43 -0.18 5.68
N LYS A 282 -9.42 0.96 4.98
CA LYS A 282 -8.25 1.47 4.28
C LYS A 282 -7.09 1.59 5.27
N PRO A 283 -5.91 1.03 4.95
CA PRO A 283 -4.74 1.15 5.79
C PRO A 283 -4.20 2.59 5.78
N PHE A 284 -3.32 2.89 6.73
CA PHE A 284 -2.54 4.12 6.69
C PHE A 284 -1.65 4.13 5.44
N THR A 285 -1.77 5.17 4.63
CA THR A 285 -1.11 5.28 3.32
C THR A 285 0.20 6.08 3.34
N GLY A 286 0.59 6.60 4.49
CA GLY A 286 1.78 7.44 4.67
C GLY A 286 1.45 8.87 5.09
N ASN A 287 2.47 9.59 5.52
CA ASN A 287 2.37 11.01 5.86
C ASN A 287 2.26 11.86 4.59
N ARG A 288 1.68 13.05 4.71
CA ARG A 288 1.58 14.00 3.61
C ARG A 288 2.47 15.21 3.85
N TYR A 289 3.17 15.63 2.80
CA TYR A 289 3.76 16.95 2.75
C TYR A 289 2.68 17.99 2.45
N LEU A 290 2.26 18.68 3.47
CA LEU A 290 1.34 19.83 3.40
C LEU A 290 2.18 21.08 3.52
N GLY A 291 2.65 21.64 2.42
CA GLY A 291 3.57 22.77 2.46
C GLY A 291 3.76 23.41 1.11
N LYS A 292 4.73 24.31 1.07
CA LYS A 292 5.14 25.00 -0.15
C LYS A 292 6.63 24.78 -0.36
N THR A 293 7.06 24.76 -1.62
CA THR A 293 8.48 24.85 -1.94
C THR A 293 8.70 25.41 -3.33
N VAL A 294 9.94 25.73 -3.62
CA VAL A 294 10.36 26.28 -4.90
C VAL A 294 10.80 25.15 -5.82
N LYS A 295 10.37 25.23 -7.09
CA LYS A 295 10.89 24.38 -8.15
C LYS A 295 12.30 24.81 -8.54
N MET A 296 13.28 23.95 -8.32
CA MET A 296 14.61 24.12 -8.86
C MET A 296 14.60 23.70 -10.33
N LYS A 297 14.67 24.67 -11.23
CA LYS A 297 14.58 24.44 -12.67
C LYS A 297 15.57 25.32 -13.45
N GLY A 298 16.30 24.70 -14.37
CA GLY A 298 17.28 25.38 -15.20
C GLY A 298 18.49 25.89 -14.39
N THR A 299 19.25 26.80 -14.97
CA THR A 299 20.46 27.34 -14.36
C THR A 299 20.23 28.59 -13.48
N GLU A 300 19.04 29.18 -13.57
CA GLU A 300 18.73 30.46 -12.92
C GLU A 300 18.16 30.28 -11.50
N VAL A 301 17.27 29.29 -11.30
CA VAL A 301 16.61 29.09 -10.02
C VAL A 301 17.52 28.30 -9.09
N ARG A 302 18.02 28.99 -8.07
CA ARG A 302 18.88 28.42 -7.03
C ARG A 302 18.67 29.12 -5.70
N ALA A 303 19.22 28.54 -4.64
CA ALA A 303 19.30 29.20 -3.35
C ALA A 303 20.71 29.04 -2.76
N GLU A 304 21.17 30.03 -1.97
CA GLU A 304 22.51 29.99 -1.41
C GLU A 304 22.61 30.62 -0.02
N ILE A 305 23.52 30.06 0.78
CA ILE A 305 24.05 30.65 2.02
C ILE A 305 25.52 30.91 1.76
N ALA A 306 25.95 32.18 1.84
CA ALA A 306 27.30 32.61 1.52
C ALA A 306 28.03 33.16 2.75
N GLY A 307 29.35 33.43 2.62
CA GLY A 307 30.17 34.03 3.64
C GLY A 307 30.44 33.12 4.85
N GLU A 308 30.53 33.70 6.02
CA GLU A 308 30.87 32.98 7.26
C GLU A 308 29.78 31.99 7.67
N ASP A 309 28.50 32.29 7.40
CA ASP A 309 27.36 31.43 7.70
C ASP A 309 27.47 30.06 7.00
N ALA A 310 28.06 30.02 5.79
CA ALA A 310 28.30 28.78 5.07
C ALA A 310 29.35 27.87 5.75
N SER A 311 30.20 28.40 6.64
CA SER A 311 31.25 27.64 7.30
C SER A 311 30.73 26.52 8.22
N VAL A 312 29.54 26.71 8.79
CA VAL A 312 28.88 25.73 9.67
C VAL A 312 28.66 24.38 8.98
N TYR A 313 28.51 24.40 7.64
CA TYR A 313 28.24 23.22 6.81
C TYR A 313 29.50 22.61 6.19
N ASN A 314 30.69 23.02 6.68
CA ASN A 314 31.97 22.42 6.29
C ASN A 314 32.12 21.01 6.87
N ILE A 315 32.74 20.16 6.09
CA ILE A 315 33.13 18.80 6.46
C ILE A 315 34.66 18.75 6.49
N ASP A 316 35.25 18.82 7.68
CA ASP A 316 36.67 18.63 7.91
C ASP A 316 37.03 17.18 8.30
N ASP A 317 38.28 16.94 8.69
CA ASP A 317 38.76 15.60 9.05
C ASP A 317 38.12 15.03 10.33
N THR A 318 37.43 15.85 11.13
CA THR A 318 36.82 15.48 12.40
C THR A 318 35.31 15.56 12.40
N THR A 319 34.72 16.13 11.35
CA THR A 319 33.28 16.37 11.28
C THR A 319 32.48 15.06 11.31
N LYS A 320 31.51 15.03 12.22
CA LYS A 320 30.45 14.03 12.30
C LYS A 320 29.15 14.77 12.01
N MET A 321 28.40 14.33 11.03
CA MET A 321 27.23 15.08 10.54
C MET A 321 26.23 14.14 9.90
N THR A 322 24.97 14.50 9.97
CA THR A 322 23.92 13.91 9.13
C THR A 322 23.24 15.02 8.35
N ILE A 323 23.10 14.81 7.04
CA ILE A 323 22.38 15.69 6.12
C ILE A 323 21.15 14.92 5.64
N GLU A 324 19.97 15.51 5.78
CA GLU A 324 18.73 14.94 5.27
C GLU A 324 18.01 15.98 4.42
N LEU A 325 17.32 15.53 3.38
CA LEU A 325 16.47 16.40 2.56
C LEU A 325 15.43 15.55 1.83
N LYS A 326 14.31 16.17 1.47
CA LYS A 326 13.30 15.54 0.64
C LYS A 326 13.34 16.10 -0.77
N VAL A 327 13.36 15.20 -1.75
CA VAL A 327 13.43 15.52 -3.17
C VAL A 327 12.25 14.89 -3.91
N LYS A 328 11.66 15.64 -4.84
CA LYS A 328 10.66 15.16 -5.80
C LYS A 328 11.14 15.50 -7.21
N LYS A 329 11.67 14.52 -7.93
CA LYS A 329 12.13 14.73 -9.30
C LYS A 329 10.97 14.74 -10.30
N ASN A 330 11.04 15.61 -11.31
CA ASN A 330 9.97 15.80 -12.30
C ASN A 330 10.18 14.98 -13.58
N GLN A 331 11.35 14.39 -13.76
CA GLN A 331 11.70 13.56 -14.91
C GLN A 331 12.12 12.17 -14.45
N GLU A 332 11.86 11.16 -15.27
CA GLU A 332 12.27 9.78 -14.95
C GLU A 332 13.77 9.68 -14.81
N LYS A 333 14.49 10.25 -15.79
CA LYS A 333 15.95 10.28 -15.85
C LYS A 333 16.44 11.72 -15.82
N LEU A 334 17.47 11.96 -15.05
CA LEU A 334 18.15 13.24 -14.95
C LEU A 334 19.62 13.06 -15.26
N PHE A 335 20.20 14.04 -15.92
CA PHE A 335 21.59 14.00 -16.36
C PHE A 335 22.45 14.94 -15.50
N TYR A 336 22.92 14.42 -14.38
CA TYR A 336 23.83 15.05 -13.40
C TYR A 336 23.42 16.42 -12.83
N PRO A 337 22.16 16.78 -12.62
CA PRO A 337 21.87 18.04 -11.92
C PRO A 337 22.29 17.95 -10.46
N SER A 338 22.98 18.99 -9.97
CA SER A 338 23.22 19.16 -8.54
C SER A 338 21.95 19.44 -7.78
N VAL A 339 21.84 18.91 -6.55
CA VAL A 339 20.73 19.18 -5.63
C VAL A 339 21.17 20.11 -4.50
N LEU A 340 22.16 19.71 -3.74
CA LEU A 340 22.71 20.47 -2.62
C LEU A 340 24.23 20.27 -2.59
N GLY A 341 25.00 21.34 -2.54
CA GLY A 341 26.45 21.21 -2.56
C GLY A 341 27.18 22.35 -1.92
N LYS A 342 28.40 22.06 -1.47
CA LYS A 342 29.33 23.02 -0.91
C LYS A 342 30.68 22.85 -1.57
N ARG A 343 30.81 23.43 -2.78
CA ARG A 343 32.05 23.52 -3.56
C ARG A 343 31.90 24.58 -4.66
N ASN A 344 32.99 24.92 -5.34
CA ASN A 344 32.97 26.02 -6.30
C ASN A 344 32.11 25.71 -7.52
N GLU A 345 32.33 24.56 -8.10
CA GLU A 345 31.68 24.15 -9.34
C GLU A 345 31.39 22.65 -9.37
N TRP A 346 30.51 22.28 -10.27
CA TRP A 346 30.23 20.91 -10.64
C TRP A 346 30.87 20.66 -12.00
N SER A 347 32.05 20.04 -12.05
CA SER A 347 32.73 19.72 -13.31
C SER A 347 33.23 18.28 -13.33
N THR A 348 33.22 17.66 -14.52
CA THR A 348 33.90 16.39 -14.78
C THR A 348 35.40 16.61 -14.88
N GLY A 349 36.18 15.74 -14.29
CA GLY A 349 37.61 15.79 -14.29
C GLY A 349 38.23 16.88 -13.40
N HIS A 350 38.72 16.46 -12.25
CA HIS A 350 39.36 17.31 -11.23
C HIS A 350 38.44 18.35 -10.53
N PRO A 351 37.31 17.92 -9.95
CA PRO A 351 36.45 18.82 -9.23
C PRO A 351 37.20 19.52 -8.08
N SER A 352 36.75 20.72 -7.72
CA SER A 352 37.27 21.45 -6.56
C SER A 352 36.98 20.70 -5.24
N VAL A 353 37.78 20.97 -4.21
CA VAL A 353 37.57 20.41 -2.85
C VAL A 353 36.17 20.79 -2.35
N GLY A 354 35.46 19.80 -1.84
CA GLY A 354 34.09 19.95 -1.34
C GLY A 354 33.21 18.73 -1.60
N TRP A 355 31.91 18.93 -1.55
CA TRP A 355 30.93 17.87 -1.71
C TRP A 355 29.68 18.36 -2.44
N VAL A 356 28.93 17.40 -3.04
CA VAL A 356 27.65 17.66 -3.69
C VAL A 356 26.76 16.41 -3.62
N ILE A 357 25.45 16.64 -3.39
CA ILE A 357 24.39 15.67 -3.67
C ILE A 357 23.88 15.98 -5.06
N TYR A 358 23.82 14.96 -5.93
CA TYR A 358 23.33 15.11 -7.30
C TYR A 358 22.51 13.91 -7.77
N LEU A 359 21.83 14.05 -8.91
CA LEU A 359 21.01 13.02 -9.51
C LEU A 359 21.63 12.55 -10.82
N GLU A 360 21.64 11.24 -11.06
CA GLU A 360 22.13 10.63 -12.30
C GLU A 360 21.21 9.49 -12.71
N ASP A 361 20.70 9.53 -13.92
CA ASP A 361 19.69 8.58 -14.40
C ASP A 361 18.49 8.55 -13.44
N ARG A 362 18.30 7.44 -12.73
CA ARG A 362 17.25 7.30 -11.70
C ARG A 362 17.79 7.42 -10.28
N TYR A 363 19.09 7.38 -10.11
CA TYR A 363 19.74 7.34 -8.80
C TYR A 363 20.15 8.72 -8.29
N TRP A 364 20.54 8.76 -7.04
CA TRP A 364 21.19 9.90 -6.43
C TRP A 364 22.54 9.49 -5.84
N TYR A 365 23.44 10.47 -5.71
CA TYR A 365 24.80 10.25 -5.23
C TYR A 365 25.20 11.36 -4.26
N PHE A 366 26.03 10.99 -3.29
CA PHE A 366 26.87 11.94 -2.56
C PHE A 366 28.28 11.84 -3.11
N GLU A 367 28.75 12.89 -3.73
CA GLU A 367 30.09 12.98 -4.30
C GLU A 367 30.93 13.94 -3.47
N TRP A 368 32.21 13.63 -3.33
CA TRP A 368 33.17 14.48 -2.66
C TRP A 368 34.54 14.40 -3.29
N ARG A 369 35.35 15.46 -3.03
CA ARG A 369 36.79 15.47 -3.16
C ARG A 369 37.38 16.14 -1.94
N GLY A 370 38.25 15.45 -1.20
CA GLY A 370 39.00 15.97 -0.09
C GLY A 370 40.37 16.50 -0.52
N THR A 371 41.06 17.17 0.37
CA THR A 371 42.39 17.76 0.14
C THR A 371 43.48 16.73 -0.20
N LYS A 372 43.24 15.45 0.10
CA LYS A 372 44.18 14.34 -0.14
C LYS A 372 43.73 13.41 -1.26
N ASP A 373 42.53 13.61 -1.83
CA ASP A 373 42.01 12.81 -2.92
C ASP A 373 42.64 13.29 -4.25
N GLY A 374 43.11 12.36 -5.08
CA GLY A 374 43.60 12.67 -6.45
C GLY A 374 42.45 13.00 -7.40
N ASP A 375 41.29 12.43 -7.17
CA ASP A 375 40.08 12.58 -7.97
C ASP A 375 38.83 12.53 -7.07
N TYR A 376 37.63 12.73 -7.65
CA TYR A 376 36.37 12.63 -6.89
C TYR A 376 36.07 11.19 -6.47
N ARG A 377 35.29 11.06 -5.42
CA ARG A 377 34.72 9.80 -4.92
C ARG A 377 33.24 9.98 -4.69
N GLN A 378 32.47 8.90 -4.84
CA GLN A 378 31.01 8.99 -4.73
C GLN A 378 30.41 7.78 -4.03
N CYS A 379 29.37 8.02 -3.21
CA CYS A 379 28.57 7.01 -2.55
C CYS A 379 27.14 7.08 -3.08
N ARG A 380 26.67 5.99 -3.70
CA ARG A 380 25.38 5.92 -4.38
C ARG A 380 24.24 5.71 -3.37
N GLY A 381 23.12 6.41 -3.56
CA GLY A 381 21.82 6.12 -2.96
C GLY A 381 20.99 5.15 -3.81
N ALA A 382 19.72 4.97 -3.43
CA ALA A 382 18.81 4.12 -4.18
C ALA A 382 18.18 4.84 -5.39
N ASP A 383 17.40 4.09 -6.15
CA ASP A 383 16.56 4.55 -7.25
C ASP A 383 15.45 5.48 -6.73
N LEU A 384 15.22 6.60 -7.40
CA LEU A 384 14.16 7.58 -7.09
C LEU A 384 13.06 7.49 -8.14
N VAL A 385 11.81 7.51 -7.68
CA VAL A 385 10.64 7.45 -8.55
C VAL A 385 10.22 8.87 -8.97
N GLN A 386 9.96 9.08 -10.27
CA GLN A 386 9.45 10.35 -10.79
C GLN A 386 8.14 10.75 -10.10
N GLY A 387 8.02 12.02 -9.75
CA GLY A 387 6.80 12.61 -9.19
C GLY A 387 6.52 12.26 -7.72
N ARG A 388 7.43 11.52 -7.04
CA ARG A 388 7.29 11.15 -5.63
C ARG A 388 8.27 11.90 -4.76
N TRP A 389 7.83 12.26 -3.56
CA TRP A 389 8.71 12.75 -2.51
C TRP A 389 9.48 11.60 -1.89
N GLU A 390 10.79 11.71 -1.86
CA GLU A 390 11.67 10.72 -1.26
C GLU A 390 12.70 11.40 -0.37
N ASN A 391 12.98 10.80 0.78
CA ASN A 391 13.96 11.30 1.74
C ASN A 391 15.35 10.75 1.41
N LEU A 392 16.31 11.64 1.25
CA LEU A 392 17.72 11.32 1.07
C LEU A 392 18.45 11.65 2.36
N SER A 393 19.27 10.73 2.89
CA SER A 393 20.09 11.00 4.06
C SER A 393 21.53 10.58 3.81
N VAL A 394 22.46 11.46 4.17
CA VAL A 394 23.92 11.23 4.17
C VAL A 394 24.41 11.32 5.60
N LYS A 395 25.02 10.24 6.10
CA LYS A 395 25.59 10.20 7.44
C LYS A 395 27.12 10.05 7.38
N LEU A 396 27.82 10.98 8.03
CA LEU A 396 29.25 10.94 8.28
C LEU A 396 29.47 10.48 9.71
N GLU A 397 30.07 9.33 9.88
CA GLU A 397 30.35 8.77 11.19
C GLU A 397 31.79 8.28 11.31
N GLN A 398 32.25 8.13 12.55
CA GLN A 398 33.54 7.58 12.89
C GLN A 398 33.38 6.29 13.70
N ARG A 399 34.09 5.25 13.29
CA ARG A 399 34.18 3.95 13.98
C ARG A 399 35.67 3.66 14.25
N GLY A 400 36.06 3.79 15.49
CA GLY A 400 37.49 3.75 15.86
C GLY A 400 38.27 4.85 15.14
N ASN A 401 39.28 4.48 14.37
CA ASN A 401 40.12 5.41 13.59
C ASN A 401 39.62 5.59 12.14
N GLN A 402 38.55 4.95 11.75
CA GLN A 402 38.02 5.01 10.39
C GLN A 402 36.78 5.91 10.33
N ARG A 403 36.65 6.65 9.25
CA ARG A 403 35.50 7.52 8.95
C ARG A 403 34.76 6.97 7.73
N PHE A 404 33.43 7.05 7.79
CA PHE A 404 32.56 6.52 6.76
C PHE A 404 31.51 7.54 6.33
N ILE A 405 31.19 7.54 5.04
CA ILE A 405 29.99 8.14 4.49
C ILE A 405 28.99 7.01 4.23
N ARG A 406 27.77 7.20 4.70
CA ARG A 406 26.65 6.25 4.49
C ARG A 406 25.47 6.98 3.87
N THR A 407 24.81 6.33 2.92
CA THR A 407 23.61 6.84 2.24
C THR A 407 22.39 6.04 2.59
N TYR A 408 21.24 6.74 2.73
CA TYR A 408 19.94 6.15 3.03
C TYR A 408 18.89 6.80 2.13
N THR A 409 17.92 6.00 1.65
CA THR A 409 16.76 6.49 0.92
C THR A 409 15.50 6.05 1.66
N ASN A 410 14.61 6.98 1.98
CA ASN A 410 13.40 6.72 2.78
C ASN A 410 13.70 5.96 4.09
N GLY A 411 14.82 6.29 4.74
CA GLY A 411 15.29 5.66 5.97
C GLY A 411 15.94 4.28 5.79
N THR A 412 15.99 3.75 4.58
CA THR A 412 16.63 2.45 4.29
C THR A 412 18.08 2.67 3.90
N PHE A 413 18.99 1.94 4.54
CA PHE A 413 20.42 1.95 4.21
C PHE A 413 20.67 1.50 2.77
N ASN A 414 21.54 2.23 2.04
CA ASN A 414 21.90 1.93 0.65
C ASN A 414 23.35 1.49 0.52
N ASN A 415 24.29 2.37 0.84
CA ASN A 415 25.72 2.16 0.66
C ASN A 415 26.56 2.81 1.75
N GLU A 416 27.82 2.35 1.83
CA GLU A 416 28.83 2.90 2.72
C GLU A 416 30.17 2.95 2.01
N LEU A 417 30.91 4.05 2.20
CA LEU A 417 32.28 4.18 1.75
C LEU A 417 33.18 4.80 2.84
N GLU A 418 34.42 4.31 2.95
CA GLU A 418 35.42 4.85 3.84
C GLU A 418 35.99 6.16 3.28
N ILE A 419 36.06 7.21 4.13
CA ILE A 419 36.57 8.54 3.82
C ILE A 419 37.80 8.91 4.65
N THR A 420 38.37 7.99 5.42
CA THR A 420 39.49 8.25 6.37
C THR A 420 40.66 9.00 5.73
N ASN A 421 41.01 8.64 4.52
CA ASN A 421 42.19 9.16 3.82
C ASN A 421 41.91 10.32 2.86
N SER A 422 40.67 10.79 2.73
CA SER A 422 40.29 11.87 1.80
C SER A 422 40.80 13.25 2.24
N GLY A 423 41.13 13.42 3.53
CA GLY A 423 41.44 14.74 4.10
C GLY A 423 40.18 15.60 4.25
N SER A 424 40.38 16.89 4.44
CA SER A 424 39.29 17.85 4.65
C SER A 424 38.55 18.16 3.34
N LEU A 425 37.23 18.25 3.40
CA LEU A 425 36.36 18.75 2.34
C LEU A 425 35.96 20.23 2.58
N ALA A 426 36.46 20.83 3.68
CA ALA A 426 36.14 22.20 4.04
C ALA A 426 36.65 23.19 2.99
N ASN A 427 35.87 24.22 2.72
CA ASN A 427 36.17 25.28 1.79
C ASN A 427 35.37 26.56 2.12
N THR A 428 35.67 27.67 1.44
CA THR A 428 35.02 28.98 1.65
C THR A 428 33.82 29.23 0.74
N ASN A 429 33.41 28.24 -0.09
CA ASN A 429 32.32 28.40 -1.03
C ASN A 429 30.96 28.46 -0.29
N ALA A 430 29.97 29.07 -0.94
CA ALA A 430 28.60 29.05 -0.47
C ALA A 430 28.04 27.61 -0.39
N LEU A 431 27.12 27.37 0.55
CA LEU A 431 26.22 26.22 0.48
C LEU A 431 25.14 26.55 -0.54
N LYS A 432 25.00 25.75 -1.58
CA LYS A 432 24.09 26.00 -2.72
C LYS A 432 23.07 24.89 -2.84
N LEU A 433 21.83 25.29 -3.11
CA LEU A 433 20.71 24.44 -3.45
C LEU A 433 20.31 24.73 -4.90
N GLY A 434 20.08 23.70 -5.72
CA GLY A 434 19.80 23.86 -7.14
C GLY A 434 21.06 23.81 -8.01
N TYR A 435 21.11 24.64 -9.04
CA TYR A 435 22.21 24.64 -9.98
C TYR A 435 23.57 25.04 -9.33
N LEU A 436 24.54 24.18 -9.54
CA LEU A 436 25.93 24.45 -9.22
C LEU A 436 26.70 24.61 -10.53
N ASN A 437 27.44 25.70 -10.71
CA ASN A 437 28.12 26.02 -11.96
C ASN A 437 28.94 24.84 -12.51
N GLY A 438 28.80 24.59 -13.81
CA GLY A 438 29.50 23.52 -14.52
C GLY A 438 28.85 23.32 -15.88
N HIS A 439 29.64 23.16 -16.94
CA HIS A 439 29.15 23.27 -18.31
C HIS A 439 28.65 21.96 -18.94
N ASP A 440 28.89 20.80 -18.32
CA ASP A 440 28.60 19.49 -18.93
C ASP A 440 27.46 18.73 -18.25
N HIS A 441 26.66 19.41 -17.40
CA HIS A 441 25.67 18.76 -16.57
C HIS A 441 24.25 19.23 -16.88
N GLY A 442 23.30 18.31 -16.73
CA GLY A 442 21.91 18.58 -16.94
C GLY A 442 21.35 19.63 -15.98
N GLU A 443 20.33 20.32 -16.45
CA GLU A 443 19.65 21.32 -15.65
C GLU A 443 18.78 20.67 -14.57
N PRO A 444 18.71 21.28 -13.36
CA PRO A 444 17.73 20.92 -12.35
C PRO A 444 16.29 20.92 -12.90
N ASP A 445 15.52 19.92 -12.54
CA ASP A 445 14.05 19.88 -12.67
C ASP A 445 13.47 19.00 -11.56
N TYR A 446 13.47 19.55 -10.36
CA TYR A 446 12.97 18.87 -9.16
C TYR A 446 12.49 19.89 -8.12
N TYR A 447 11.80 19.39 -7.11
CA TYR A 447 11.48 20.12 -5.88
C TYR A 447 12.31 19.58 -4.73
N VAL A 448 12.63 20.44 -3.78
CA VAL A 448 13.36 20.08 -2.56
C VAL A 448 12.76 20.78 -1.35
N THR A 449 12.67 20.09 -0.23
CA THR A 449 12.12 20.61 1.01
C THR A 449 12.70 19.87 2.22
N ASP A 450 12.37 20.35 3.41
CA ASP A 450 12.67 19.70 4.69
C ASP A 450 14.16 19.29 4.79
N ILE A 451 15.02 20.28 4.50
CA ILE A 451 16.48 20.13 4.55
C ILE A 451 16.92 20.22 6.00
N ARG A 452 17.69 19.26 6.47
CA ARG A 452 18.16 19.16 7.86
C ARG A 452 19.65 18.88 7.90
N PHE A 453 20.39 19.64 8.72
CA PHE A 453 21.79 19.38 9.05
C PHE A 453 21.92 19.15 10.54
N PHE A 454 22.32 17.94 10.92
CA PHE A 454 22.56 17.57 12.31
C PHE A 454 24.08 17.48 12.54
N LYS A 455 24.59 18.16 13.55
CA LYS A 455 26.02 18.11 13.92
C LYS A 455 26.37 16.87 14.75
N LEU A 456 25.85 15.71 14.31
CA LEU A 456 26.14 14.39 14.85
C LEU A 456 25.77 13.31 13.81
N PRO A 457 26.31 12.08 13.94
CA PRO A 457 25.82 10.94 13.19
C PRO A 457 24.51 10.46 13.82
N VAL A 458 23.37 10.84 13.24
CA VAL A 458 22.04 10.40 13.71
C VAL A 458 21.97 8.87 13.71
N PRO A 459 21.47 8.22 14.78
CA PRO A 459 21.31 6.76 14.80
C PRO A 459 20.44 6.24 13.67
N ASP A 460 20.79 5.08 13.09
CA ASP A 460 20.08 4.50 11.94
C ASP A 460 18.59 4.32 12.20
N GLY A 461 18.21 3.88 13.40
CA GLY A 461 16.80 3.74 13.79
C GLY A 461 16.04 5.07 13.82
N VAL A 462 16.72 6.18 14.16
CA VAL A 462 16.11 7.52 14.12
C VAL A 462 15.98 8.01 12.69
N ILE A 463 17.00 7.81 11.82
CA ILE A 463 16.90 8.09 10.39
C ILE A 463 15.71 7.34 9.79
N GLN A 464 15.55 6.05 10.10
CA GLN A 464 14.45 5.23 9.62
C GLN A 464 13.09 5.73 10.10
N GLN A 465 12.97 6.04 11.38
CA GLN A 465 11.72 6.49 11.99
C GLN A 465 11.23 7.82 11.43
N TYR A 466 12.14 8.77 11.21
CA TYR A 466 11.80 10.16 10.84
C TYR A 466 11.99 10.48 9.36
N ALA A 467 12.42 9.54 8.54
CA ALA A 467 12.60 9.75 7.09
C ALA A 467 11.33 10.23 6.40
N CYS A 468 10.18 9.71 6.82
CA CYS A 468 8.89 9.99 6.19
C CYS A 468 8.04 11.03 6.98
N GLU A 469 8.64 11.68 7.98
CA GLU A 469 8.04 12.80 8.71
C GLU A 469 8.32 14.12 7.98
N THR A 470 7.33 15.00 7.90
CA THR A 470 7.41 16.25 7.10
C THR A 470 7.76 17.48 7.91
N ALA A 471 7.72 17.39 9.19
CA ALA A 471 8.12 18.45 10.10
C ALA A 471 8.62 17.80 11.37
N ILE A 472 9.83 18.14 11.78
CA ILE A 472 10.36 17.69 13.07
C ILE A 472 10.29 18.81 14.08
N ASP A 473 10.04 18.44 15.32
CA ASP A 473 10.00 19.33 16.47
C ASP A 473 10.92 18.81 17.59
N GLN A 474 10.80 19.38 18.76
CA GLN A 474 11.59 19.01 19.93
C GLN A 474 11.43 17.55 20.38
N SER A 475 10.44 16.81 19.86
CA SER A 475 10.29 15.38 20.13
C SER A 475 11.28 14.51 19.34
N HIS A 476 11.89 15.07 18.27
CA HIS A 476 12.93 14.38 17.52
C HIS A 476 14.19 14.20 18.39
N PRO A 477 14.71 12.97 18.57
CA PRO A 477 15.84 12.72 19.51
C PRO A 477 17.11 13.54 19.25
N SER A 478 17.32 13.96 18.02
CA SER A 478 18.50 14.75 17.62
C SER A 478 18.17 16.24 17.37
N TYR A 479 16.99 16.73 17.73
CA TYR A 479 16.55 18.10 17.45
C TYR A 479 17.55 19.17 17.93
N ASN A 480 18.08 19.03 19.12
CA ASN A 480 19.04 19.98 19.72
C ASN A 480 20.40 20.02 19.00
N PHE A 481 20.66 19.13 18.07
CA PHE A 481 21.87 19.09 17.25
C PHE A 481 21.69 19.67 15.86
N LEU A 482 20.50 20.22 15.55
CA LEU A 482 20.25 20.92 14.29
C LEU A 482 21.11 22.19 14.21
N VAL A 483 21.85 22.30 13.12
CA VAL A 483 22.62 23.49 12.73
C VAL A 483 22.13 24.07 11.40
N GLY A 484 21.08 23.53 10.85
CA GLY A 484 20.33 24.02 9.70
C GLY A 484 19.05 23.22 9.55
N TYR A 485 17.90 23.93 9.43
CA TYR A 485 16.59 23.31 9.25
C TYR A 485 15.67 24.20 8.41
N TRP A 486 15.45 23.81 7.16
CA TRP A 486 14.61 24.53 6.20
C TRP A 486 13.41 23.67 5.78
N PRO A 487 12.28 23.74 6.52
CA PRO A 487 11.06 22.99 6.15
C PRO A 487 10.37 23.56 4.90
N ALA A 488 10.76 24.75 4.44
CA ALA A 488 10.22 25.45 3.27
C ALA A 488 8.69 25.62 3.29
N THR A 489 8.11 25.86 4.45
CA THR A 489 6.66 26.03 4.64
C THR A 489 6.17 27.47 4.52
N ASP A 490 7.08 28.43 4.57
CA ASP A 490 6.83 29.88 4.62
C ASP A 490 6.31 30.48 3.30
N GLY A 491 6.87 30.12 2.16
CA GLY A 491 6.26 30.24 0.82
C GLY A 491 5.90 31.64 0.29
N ASN A 492 6.44 32.73 0.84
CA ASN A 492 6.03 34.08 0.45
C ASN A 492 7.17 35.07 0.25
N THR A 493 8.42 34.66 0.50
CA THR A 493 9.59 35.56 0.48
C THR A 493 10.63 35.07 -0.53
N ASN A 494 11.70 35.81 -0.68
CA ASN A 494 12.89 35.41 -1.42
C ASN A 494 13.87 34.58 -0.57
N LYS A 495 13.39 33.97 0.51
CA LYS A 495 14.18 33.16 1.42
C LYS A 495 13.50 31.83 1.73
N MET A 496 14.28 30.80 2.01
CA MET A 496 13.87 29.64 2.76
C MET A 496 14.39 29.80 4.19
N ILE A 497 13.49 29.93 5.14
CA ILE A 497 13.82 30.30 6.53
C ILE A 497 14.44 29.09 7.27
N ASP A 498 15.56 29.32 7.93
CA ASP A 498 16.21 28.37 8.82
C ASP A 498 15.58 28.41 10.22
N LEU A 499 14.93 27.34 10.62
CA LEU A 499 14.33 27.18 11.94
C LEU A 499 15.30 26.59 12.98
N SER A 500 16.57 26.37 12.63
CA SER A 500 17.60 25.99 13.60
C SER A 500 18.04 27.17 14.45
N SER A 501 18.85 26.90 15.48
CA SER A 501 19.45 27.95 16.30
C SER A 501 20.46 28.86 15.59
N GLN A 502 20.90 28.47 14.36
CA GLN A 502 21.84 29.25 13.57
C GLN A 502 21.14 30.39 12.81
N ALA A 503 19.87 30.18 12.40
CA ALA A 503 19.06 31.13 11.64
C ALA A 503 19.75 31.57 10.31
N HIS A 504 20.40 30.66 9.61
CA HIS A 504 21.06 30.90 8.32
C HIS A 504 20.10 30.62 7.17
N ASP A 505 19.35 31.63 6.74
CA ASP A 505 18.38 31.49 5.65
C ASP A 505 19.05 31.23 4.30
N PHE A 506 18.48 30.35 3.48
CA PHE A 506 18.80 30.33 2.05
C PHE A 506 18.21 31.54 1.34
N ASN A 507 19.03 32.26 0.60
CA ASN A 507 18.57 33.33 -0.29
C ASN A 507 18.23 32.74 -1.65
N LEU A 508 16.97 32.87 -2.07
CA LEU A 508 16.48 32.42 -3.38
C LEU A 508 16.87 33.42 -4.47
N LEU A 509 17.35 32.90 -5.60
CA LEU A 509 17.80 33.65 -6.76
C LEU A 509 17.10 33.13 -8.02
N GLY A 510 17.00 33.99 -9.04
CA GLY A 510 16.34 33.67 -10.31
C GLY A 510 14.82 33.89 -10.29
N GLY A 511 14.15 33.48 -11.35
CA GLY A 511 12.70 33.59 -11.49
C GLY A 511 11.94 32.48 -10.76
N PHE A 512 12.11 32.35 -9.47
CA PHE A 512 11.50 31.29 -8.66
C PHE A 512 10.01 31.51 -8.44
N VAL A 513 9.26 30.39 -8.28
CA VAL A 513 7.83 30.37 -7.93
C VAL A 513 7.63 29.38 -6.79
N TRP A 514 6.88 29.81 -5.77
CA TRP A 514 6.43 28.94 -4.69
C TRP A 514 5.21 28.13 -5.12
N GLU A 515 5.28 26.81 -5.05
CA GLU A 515 4.17 25.91 -5.38
C GLU A 515 3.65 25.21 -4.12
N ASN A 516 2.34 24.91 -4.09
CA ASN A 516 1.70 24.23 -2.97
C ASN A 516 1.67 22.73 -3.22
N PHE A 517 1.85 21.95 -2.16
CA PHE A 517 1.84 20.49 -2.18
C PHE A 517 0.88 19.92 -1.15
N ASN A 518 0.30 18.79 -1.50
CA ASN A 518 -0.47 17.90 -0.63
C ASN A 518 -0.16 16.45 -1.06
N ASP A 519 1.12 16.12 -1.13
CA ASP A 519 1.61 14.86 -1.66
C ASP A 519 1.95 13.88 -0.56
N LEU A 520 1.85 12.58 -0.84
CA LEU A 520 2.37 11.55 0.05
C LEU A 520 3.90 11.57 0.10
N ILE A 521 4.43 11.33 1.29
CA ILE A 521 5.86 11.07 1.50
C ILE A 521 6.06 9.59 1.79
N CYS A 522 7.06 8.98 1.14
CA CYS A 522 7.40 7.56 1.30
C CYS A 522 6.16 6.65 1.26
N PRO A 523 5.25 6.76 0.27
CA PRO A 523 4.08 5.91 0.25
C PRO A 523 4.51 4.43 0.14
N PRO A 524 3.85 3.52 0.87
CA PRO A 524 4.05 2.09 0.66
C PRO A 524 3.80 1.72 -0.81
N SER A 525 4.45 0.66 -1.28
CA SER A 525 4.21 0.19 -2.66
C SER A 525 2.75 -0.21 -2.87
N THR A 526 2.28 -0.15 -4.12
CA THR A 526 0.94 -0.61 -4.50
C THR A 526 0.66 -2.03 -3.99
N ASP A 527 1.63 -2.94 -4.14
CA ASP A 527 1.50 -4.34 -3.70
C ASP A 527 1.39 -4.45 -2.17
N THR A 528 2.18 -3.67 -1.44
CA THR A 528 2.10 -3.62 0.02
C THR A 528 0.73 -3.14 0.48
N LEU A 529 0.21 -2.06 -0.12
CA LEU A 529 -1.12 -1.52 0.22
C LEU A 529 -2.23 -2.51 -0.15
N ALA A 530 -2.17 -3.11 -1.34
CA ALA A 530 -3.13 -4.10 -1.79
C ALA A 530 -3.13 -5.35 -0.89
N ALA A 531 -1.97 -5.72 -0.35
CA ALA A 531 -1.87 -6.85 0.58
C ALA A 531 -2.54 -6.60 1.93
N LEU A 532 -2.86 -5.37 2.31
CA LEU A 532 -3.48 -5.03 3.59
C LEU A 532 -5.01 -5.01 3.57
N VAL A 533 -5.63 -5.13 2.41
CA VAL A 533 -7.09 -5.15 2.24
C VAL A 533 -7.54 -6.38 1.47
N PRO A 534 -8.81 -6.78 1.56
CA PRO A 534 -9.34 -7.87 0.75
C PRO A 534 -9.24 -7.58 -0.75
N GLN A 535 -8.91 -8.61 -1.52
CA GLN A 535 -8.93 -8.58 -2.97
C GLN A 535 -9.99 -9.52 -3.51
N THR A 536 -10.49 -9.24 -4.70
CA THR A 536 -11.52 -10.10 -5.34
C THR A 536 -11.02 -11.53 -5.58
N THR A 537 -9.71 -11.73 -5.73
CA THR A 537 -9.08 -13.06 -5.79
C THR A 537 -9.18 -13.86 -4.48
N ASP A 538 -9.44 -13.21 -3.34
CA ASP A 538 -9.56 -13.89 -2.04
C ASP A 538 -10.87 -14.69 -1.93
N ILE A 539 -11.88 -14.32 -2.70
CA ILE A 539 -13.24 -14.88 -2.60
C ILE A 539 -13.25 -16.40 -2.81
N PRO A 540 -12.63 -16.99 -3.85
CA PRO A 540 -12.57 -18.44 -4.02
C PRO A 540 -11.88 -19.16 -2.85
N SER A 541 -10.77 -18.61 -2.32
CA SER A 541 -10.06 -19.19 -1.17
C SER A 541 -10.95 -19.19 0.08
N GLN A 542 -11.71 -18.11 0.29
CA GLN A 542 -12.66 -17.97 1.39
C GLN A 542 -13.82 -18.97 1.27
N MET A 543 -14.38 -19.14 0.05
CA MET A 543 -15.45 -20.12 -0.20
C MET A 543 -14.97 -21.56 0.00
N LEU A 544 -13.76 -21.91 -0.48
CA LEU A 544 -13.16 -23.23 -0.26
C LEU A 544 -12.97 -23.51 1.24
N ASN A 545 -12.42 -22.56 1.97
CA ASN A 545 -12.25 -22.70 3.41
C ASN A 545 -13.60 -22.90 4.12
N TRP A 546 -14.62 -22.11 3.77
CA TRP A 546 -15.97 -22.28 4.29
C TRP A 546 -16.54 -23.68 4.00
N LEU A 547 -16.40 -24.16 2.78
CA LEU A 547 -16.84 -25.48 2.35
C LEU A 547 -15.99 -26.63 2.92
N LYS A 548 -14.97 -26.35 3.76
CA LYS A 548 -14.01 -27.32 4.29
C LYS A 548 -13.28 -28.10 3.19
N ILE A 549 -12.92 -27.40 2.14
CA ILE A 549 -12.08 -27.88 1.07
C ILE A 549 -10.69 -27.28 1.26
N ALA A 550 -9.71 -28.13 1.57
CA ALA A 550 -8.34 -27.68 1.74
C ALA A 550 -7.78 -27.12 0.43
N ASN A 551 -7.19 -25.95 0.51
CA ASN A 551 -6.52 -25.34 -0.64
C ASN A 551 -5.26 -26.15 -0.96
N LYS A 552 -5.23 -26.81 -2.12
CA LYS A 552 -4.07 -27.58 -2.58
C LYS A 552 -3.00 -26.63 -3.09
N GLN A 553 -1.77 -26.79 -2.65
CA GLN A 553 -0.63 -25.99 -3.11
C GLN A 553 -0.50 -26.01 -4.65
N THR A 554 -0.82 -27.14 -5.29
CA THR A 554 -0.81 -27.30 -6.75
C THR A 554 -1.82 -26.41 -7.48
N TRP A 555 -2.82 -25.88 -6.79
CA TRP A 555 -3.77 -24.94 -7.37
C TRP A 555 -3.21 -23.53 -7.51
N SER A 556 -2.12 -23.22 -6.79
CA SER A 556 -1.38 -21.94 -6.83
C SER A 556 -2.31 -20.72 -6.73
N LEU A 557 -3.32 -20.78 -5.86
CA LEU A 557 -4.23 -19.66 -5.64
C LEU A 557 -3.47 -18.46 -5.09
N ASP A 558 -3.80 -17.27 -5.58
CA ASP A 558 -3.23 -16.00 -5.08
C ASP A 558 -4.04 -15.45 -3.91
N GLY A 559 -5.31 -15.84 -3.84
CA GLY A 559 -6.22 -15.39 -2.80
C GLY A 559 -5.95 -16.06 -1.45
N ARG A 560 -6.20 -15.31 -0.39
CA ARG A 560 -6.04 -15.73 1.02
C ARG A 560 -7.38 -15.80 1.74
N VAL A 561 -7.35 -16.34 2.95
CA VAL A 561 -8.52 -16.47 3.83
C VAL A 561 -8.46 -15.38 4.90
N TRP A 562 -9.56 -14.67 5.11
CA TRP A 562 -9.67 -13.56 6.05
C TRP A 562 -10.40 -13.92 7.36
N LEU A 563 -10.94 -15.13 7.47
CA LEU A 563 -11.73 -15.56 8.61
C LEU A 563 -10.91 -16.03 9.81
N ASP A 564 -9.69 -16.50 9.56
CA ASP A 564 -8.84 -17.15 10.57
C ASP A 564 -7.75 -16.21 11.12
N GLN A 565 -7.89 -14.89 10.94
CA GLN A 565 -6.94 -13.88 11.42
C GLN A 565 -7.50 -13.07 12.58
#